data_505b5dec56b7abf59ff626a1ab47c227
#
_entry.id   505b5dec56b7abf59ff626a1ab47c227
#
_cell.length_a   1.000
_cell.length_b   1.000
_cell.length_c   1.000
_cell.angle_alpha   90.00
_cell.angle_beta   90.00
_cell.angle_gamma   90.00
#
_symmetry.space_group_name_H-M   'P 1'
#
loop_
_entity.id
_entity.type
_entity.pdbx_description
1 polymer ?
#
loop_
_entity_poly.entity_id
_entity_poly.type
_entity_poly.pdbx_seq_one_letter_code
_entity_poly.pdbx_strand_id
1 'polypeptide(L)'
;MESNHEDHGAPRIITLDADGLDRLEQVLLGAAPISSLRDLLEPAGESSDSVHLHDGENTPLARIQNGVITPLQPLGRGAGPQWNPALRKSVAEVERELATVGGTSVVALAMHTPPSSLELARTLATVTTTGATALIVAALLSRLAPTSSSLQVGASGVARSAEAAARELASQLPDVKVIPLVVPWPRRHDIPVLERETEADQLLKHYGATEIIVGGDQNQLSNTGISALLPAASRLELERARAQVSPQPVSIFFSGLSGSGKSTIARALKEKLEDEGVPNVVLLDGDEMRRRISQDLGFDRASRNKNVERIAEVAAGIVASGGVAIAAPIAPFAEGRQRARAIASVAAPVIFVYVSTPLEVCESRDRKGLYAKARAGEVKEFTGISSPYEAPTDADVVIDASVVSVELAVEQVIQEFRGRRSRL
;
A
#
# COMPACT_ATOMS: atom_id res chain seq x y z
N MET A 1 8.76 -17.13 -50.45
CA MET A 1 9.06 -17.15 -49.02
C MET A 1 8.23 -16.00 -48.40
N GLU A 2 6.99 -16.33 -48.04
CA GLU A 2 6.08 -15.42 -47.37
C GLU A 2 6.45 -15.40 -45.89
N SER A 3 6.86 -14.25 -45.37
CA SER A 3 7.05 -14.05 -43.95
C SER A 3 5.68 -13.89 -43.29
N ASN A 4 5.21 -14.95 -42.62
CA ASN A 4 4.13 -14.87 -41.67
C ASN A 4 4.51 -13.86 -40.57
N HIS A 5 4.07 -12.62 -40.67
CA HIS A 5 3.88 -11.75 -39.53
C HIS A 5 2.64 -12.27 -38.81
N GLU A 6 2.82 -13.09 -37.78
CA GLU A 6 1.80 -13.32 -36.78
C GLU A 6 1.49 -11.98 -36.13
N ASP A 7 0.30 -11.49 -36.43
CA ASP A 7 -0.30 -10.31 -35.79
C ASP A 7 -0.60 -10.69 -34.33
N HIS A 8 0.39 -10.56 -33.46
CA HIS A 8 0.19 -10.68 -32.02
C HIS A 8 -0.66 -9.51 -31.58
N GLY A 9 -1.95 -9.74 -31.40
CA GLY A 9 -2.91 -8.75 -30.90
C GLY A 9 -2.35 -8.03 -29.66
N ALA A 10 -2.71 -6.76 -29.48
CA ALA A 10 -2.25 -5.93 -28.36
C ALA A 10 -2.49 -6.69 -27.02
N PRO A 11 -1.53 -6.70 -26.09
CA PRO A 11 -1.66 -7.43 -24.83
C PRO A 11 -2.88 -6.92 -24.06
N ARG A 12 -3.66 -7.84 -23.50
CA ARG A 12 -4.77 -7.50 -22.62
C ARG A 12 -4.24 -6.87 -21.33
N ILE A 13 -4.76 -5.70 -20.96
CA ILE A 13 -4.36 -4.99 -19.73
C ILE A 13 -5.43 -5.22 -18.66
N ILE A 14 -5.00 -5.65 -17.47
CA ILE A 14 -5.84 -5.78 -16.28
C ILE A 14 -5.28 -4.84 -15.21
N THR A 15 -6.09 -3.90 -14.75
CA THR A 15 -5.72 -3.01 -13.64
C THR A 15 -6.13 -3.66 -12.32
N LEU A 16 -5.16 -3.87 -11.44
CA LEU A 16 -5.35 -4.48 -10.13
C LEU A 16 -5.77 -3.44 -9.09
N ASP A 17 -6.71 -3.80 -8.25
CA ASP A 17 -7.01 -3.12 -7.00
C ASP A 17 -6.02 -3.56 -5.88
N ALA A 18 -6.26 -3.12 -4.64
CA ALA A 18 -5.39 -3.44 -3.52
C ALA A 18 -5.32 -4.95 -3.23
N ASP A 19 -6.44 -5.67 -3.31
CA ASP A 19 -6.47 -7.13 -3.11
C ASP A 19 -5.77 -7.86 -4.25
N GLY A 20 -5.96 -7.42 -5.49
CA GLY A 20 -5.26 -7.94 -6.66
C GLY A 20 -3.73 -7.74 -6.55
N LEU A 21 -3.30 -6.60 -6.01
CA LEU A 21 -1.88 -6.32 -5.75
C LEU A 21 -1.31 -7.22 -4.66
N ASP A 22 -2.05 -7.49 -3.57
CA ASP A 22 -1.61 -8.40 -2.52
C ASP A 22 -1.48 -9.84 -3.05
N ARG A 23 -2.44 -10.30 -3.88
CA ARG A 23 -2.37 -11.60 -4.55
C ARG A 23 -1.21 -11.70 -5.54
N LEU A 24 -1.00 -10.66 -6.36
CA LEU A 24 0.13 -10.62 -7.27
C LEU A 24 1.45 -10.74 -6.49
N GLU A 25 1.58 -10.02 -5.38
CA GLU A 25 2.79 -10.09 -4.56
C GLU A 25 2.99 -11.48 -3.94
N GLN A 26 1.92 -12.15 -3.46
CA GLN A 26 2.02 -13.54 -2.99
C GLN A 26 2.58 -14.47 -4.07
N VAL A 27 2.10 -14.34 -5.31
CA VAL A 27 2.60 -15.15 -6.43
C VAL A 27 4.07 -14.85 -6.74
N LEU A 28 4.45 -13.55 -6.76
CA LEU A 28 5.85 -13.16 -7.02
C LEU A 28 6.81 -13.56 -5.90
N LEU A 29 6.32 -13.66 -4.66
CA LEU A 29 7.08 -14.18 -3.52
C LEU A 29 7.14 -15.73 -3.50
N GLY A 30 6.41 -16.41 -4.38
CA GLY A 30 6.29 -17.87 -4.41
C GLY A 30 5.38 -18.43 -3.32
N ALA A 31 4.64 -17.59 -2.61
CA ALA A 31 3.75 -17.97 -1.51
C ALA A 31 2.39 -18.48 -1.99
N ALA A 32 2.02 -18.20 -3.23
CA ALA A 32 0.79 -18.69 -3.84
C ALA A 32 1.04 -19.10 -5.31
N PRO A 33 0.28 -20.08 -5.84
CA PRO A 33 0.38 -20.45 -7.25
C PRO A 33 -0.26 -19.38 -8.15
N ILE A 34 0.15 -19.32 -9.42
CA ILE A 34 -0.42 -18.38 -10.40
C ILE A 34 -1.94 -18.57 -10.58
N SER A 35 -2.46 -19.76 -10.32
CA SER A 35 -3.91 -20.05 -10.36
C SER A 35 -4.71 -19.25 -9.33
N SER A 36 -4.09 -18.69 -8.29
CA SER A 36 -4.73 -17.80 -7.34
C SER A 36 -5.17 -16.45 -7.96
N LEU A 37 -4.66 -16.13 -9.15
CA LEU A 37 -5.07 -14.96 -9.93
C LEU A 37 -6.18 -15.25 -10.95
N ARG A 38 -6.69 -16.50 -11.03
CA ARG A 38 -7.60 -16.93 -12.11
C ARG A 38 -8.85 -16.06 -12.22
N ASP A 39 -9.51 -15.76 -11.11
CA ASP A 39 -10.72 -14.93 -11.07
C ASP A 39 -10.49 -13.47 -11.51
N LEU A 40 -9.25 -12.97 -11.36
CA LEU A 40 -8.83 -11.67 -11.89
C LEU A 40 -8.57 -11.73 -13.40
N LEU A 41 -8.25 -12.92 -13.91
CA LEU A 41 -7.91 -13.15 -15.32
C LEU A 41 -9.14 -13.52 -16.18
N GLU A 42 -10.22 -14.04 -15.58
CA GLU A 42 -11.37 -14.65 -16.26
C GLU A 42 -12.52 -13.74 -16.72
N PRO A 43 -12.65 -12.42 -16.55
CA PRO A 43 -13.74 -11.72 -17.23
C PRO A 43 -13.40 -11.49 -18.68
N ALA A 44 -14.13 -12.25 -19.53
CA ALA A 44 -14.29 -12.16 -20.98
C ALA A 44 -13.44 -13.09 -21.87
N GLY A 45 -14.11 -14.03 -22.47
CA GLY A 45 -14.03 -14.97 -23.55
C GLY A 45 -13.15 -14.70 -24.78
N GLU A 46 -11.98 -14.08 -24.70
CA GLU A 46 -11.03 -14.01 -25.79
C GLU A 46 -9.64 -14.38 -25.28
N SER A 47 -9.05 -15.43 -25.87
CA SER A 47 -7.70 -15.89 -25.61
C SER A 47 -6.70 -14.87 -26.16
N SER A 48 -6.26 -13.90 -25.36
CA SER A 48 -5.04 -13.17 -25.65
C SER A 48 -3.86 -13.96 -25.14
N ASP A 49 -2.86 -14.22 -25.98
CA ASP A 49 -1.66 -14.98 -25.61
C ASP A 49 -0.82 -14.29 -24.52
N SER A 50 -1.10 -13.04 -24.20
CA SER A 50 -0.37 -12.25 -23.21
C SER A 50 -1.30 -11.32 -22.44
N VAL A 51 -1.16 -11.33 -21.10
CA VAL A 51 -1.89 -10.43 -20.18
C VAL A 51 -0.88 -9.59 -19.42
N HIS A 52 -1.08 -8.26 -19.39
CA HIS A 52 -0.31 -7.33 -18.58
C HIS A 52 -1.10 -6.91 -17.34
N LEU A 53 -0.52 -7.10 -16.17
CA LEU A 53 -1.09 -6.67 -14.90
C LEU A 53 -0.53 -5.30 -14.54
N HIS A 54 -1.43 -4.34 -14.34
CA HIS A 54 -1.08 -2.96 -14.04
C HIS A 54 -1.60 -2.55 -12.66
N ASP A 55 -0.96 -1.57 -12.03
CA ASP A 55 -1.50 -0.91 -10.84
C ASP A 55 -2.59 0.12 -11.19
N GLY A 56 -3.19 0.73 -10.16
CA GLY A 56 -4.17 1.80 -10.31
C GLY A 56 -3.67 3.04 -11.07
N GLU A 57 -2.36 3.23 -11.16
CA GLU A 57 -1.72 4.31 -11.95
C GLU A 57 -1.43 3.90 -13.40
N ASN A 58 -1.90 2.73 -13.82
CA ASN A 58 -1.63 2.11 -15.12
C ASN A 58 -0.14 1.79 -15.35
N THR A 59 0.63 1.56 -14.26
CA THR A 59 2.01 1.12 -14.34
C THR A 59 2.05 -0.38 -14.60
N PRO A 60 2.74 -0.90 -15.63
CA PRO A 60 2.86 -2.34 -15.87
C PRO A 60 3.72 -2.98 -14.77
N LEU A 61 3.17 -3.93 -14.04
CA LEU A 61 3.82 -4.62 -12.92
C LEU A 61 4.32 -6.01 -13.28
N ALA A 62 3.53 -6.76 -14.02
CA ALA A 62 3.87 -8.10 -14.45
C ALA A 62 3.21 -8.45 -15.78
N ARG A 63 3.79 -9.41 -16.50
CA ARG A 63 3.25 -10.04 -17.70
C ARG A 63 3.00 -11.50 -17.43
N ILE A 64 1.82 -11.99 -17.83
CA ILE A 64 1.50 -13.43 -17.86
C ILE A 64 1.45 -13.84 -19.31
N GLN A 65 2.24 -14.84 -19.67
CA GLN A 65 2.28 -15.44 -21.00
C GLN A 65 2.51 -16.93 -20.90
N ASN A 66 1.70 -17.74 -21.57
CA ASN A 66 1.78 -19.21 -21.53
C ASN A 66 1.79 -19.80 -20.10
N GLY A 67 1.00 -19.19 -19.18
CA GLY A 67 0.95 -19.63 -17.78
C GLY A 67 2.18 -19.26 -16.94
N VAL A 68 3.12 -18.49 -17.49
CA VAL A 68 4.31 -17.99 -16.79
C VAL A 68 4.15 -16.52 -16.46
N ILE A 69 4.38 -16.17 -15.19
CA ILE A 69 4.40 -14.78 -14.74
C ILE A 69 5.83 -14.23 -14.77
N THR A 70 5.99 -13.06 -15.37
CA THR A 70 7.26 -12.35 -15.44
C THR A 70 7.08 -10.97 -14.82
N PRO A 71 7.79 -10.62 -13.73
CA PRO A 71 7.75 -9.27 -13.19
C PRO A 71 8.37 -8.28 -14.17
N LEU A 72 7.69 -7.15 -14.41
CA LEU A 72 8.17 -6.06 -15.28
C LEU A 72 8.79 -4.92 -14.45
N GLN A 73 8.22 -4.68 -13.28
CA GLN A 73 8.71 -3.68 -12.33
C GLN A 73 8.48 -4.18 -10.90
N PRO A 74 9.27 -3.71 -9.92
CA PRO A 74 9.00 -3.96 -8.51
C PRO A 74 7.60 -3.43 -8.16
N LEU A 75 6.85 -4.18 -7.37
CA LEU A 75 5.60 -3.67 -6.79
C LEU A 75 5.90 -2.43 -5.97
N GLY A 76 5.10 -1.37 -6.18
CA GLY A 76 5.25 -0.12 -5.45
C GLY A 76 5.16 -0.38 -3.95
N ARG A 77 6.18 0.06 -3.20
CA ARG A 77 6.27 -0.07 -1.75
C ARG A 77 6.09 1.30 -1.13
N GLY A 78 5.39 1.34 -0.01
CA GLY A 78 5.25 2.54 0.81
C GLY A 78 6.42 2.71 1.78
N ALA A 79 6.31 3.71 2.66
CA ALA A 79 7.19 3.89 3.80
C ALA A 79 6.63 3.15 5.03
N GLY A 80 7.50 2.59 5.86
CA GLY A 80 7.11 1.95 7.11
C GLY A 80 7.59 0.51 7.26
N PRO A 81 7.49 -0.04 8.49
CA PRO A 81 8.03 -1.35 8.81
C PRO A 81 7.38 -2.50 8.04
N GLN A 82 6.11 -2.38 7.65
CA GLN A 82 5.42 -3.38 6.82
C GLN A 82 6.02 -3.52 5.41
N TRP A 83 6.82 -2.53 4.97
CA TRP A 83 7.52 -2.55 3.67
C TRP A 83 9.00 -2.91 3.78
N ASN A 84 9.47 -3.24 4.99
CA ASN A 84 10.87 -3.60 5.21
C ASN A 84 11.24 -4.86 4.41
N PRO A 85 12.20 -4.79 3.47
CA PRO A 85 12.60 -5.96 2.69
C PRO A 85 13.14 -7.12 3.54
N ALA A 86 13.72 -6.83 4.71
CA ALA A 86 14.20 -7.87 5.62
C ALA A 86 13.07 -8.69 6.25
N LEU A 87 11.84 -8.18 6.23
CA LEU A 87 10.63 -8.87 6.72
C LEU A 87 9.80 -9.44 5.57
N ARG A 88 9.81 -8.83 4.37
CA ARG A 88 9.07 -9.28 3.19
C ARG A 88 9.90 -10.22 2.33
N LYS A 89 10.13 -11.41 2.85
CA LYS A 89 10.96 -12.43 2.20
C LYS A 89 10.14 -13.31 1.26
N SER A 90 10.76 -13.72 0.16
CA SER A 90 10.22 -14.79 -0.69
C SER A 90 10.31 -16.16 -0.01
N VAL A 91 9.52 -17.12 -0.48
CA VAL A 91 9.60 -18.52 -0.03
C VAL A 91 11.01 -19.04 -0.15
N ALA A 92 11.67 -18.81 -1.30
CA ALA A 92 13.05 -19.27 -1.52
C ALA A 92 14.09 -18.65 -0.56
N GLU A 93 13.85 -17.42 -0.06
CA GLU A 93 14.70 -16.79 0.97
C GLU A 93 14.49 -17.45 2.33
N VAL A 94 13.25 -17.72 2.71
CA VAL A 94 12.92 -18.41 3.96
C VAL A 94 13.42 -19.85 3.95
N GLU A 95 13.24 -20.58 2.84
CA GLU A 95 13.79 -21.93 2.67
C GLU A 95 15.31 -21.97 2.85
N ARG A 96 16.04 -21.00 2.30
CA ARG A 96 17.49 -20.88 2.52
C ARG A 96 17.85 -20.65 3.99
N GLU A 97 17.07 -19.85 4.71
CA GLU A 97 17.26 -19.66 6.14
C GLU A 97 16.96 -20.93 6.95
N LEU A 98 15.88 -21.65 6.62
CA LEU A 98 15.50 -22.91 7.23
C LEU A 98 16.54 -24.02 7.00
N ALA A 99 17.13 -24.06 5.81
CA ALA A 99 18.17 -25.03 5.47
C ALA A 99 19.42 -24.93 6.38
N THR A 100 19.64 -23.77 7.02
CA THR A 100 20.80 -23.57 7.93
C THR A 100 20.67 -24.31 9.26
N VAL A 101 19.46 -24.74 9.65
CA VAL A 101 19.18 -25.31 11.00
C VAL A 101 18.91 -26.81 11.01
N GLY A 102 18.85 -27.45 9.83
CA GLY A 102 18.90 -28.93 9.72
C GLY A 102 17.75 -29.69 10.36
N GLY A 103 16.53 -29.14 10.38
CA GLY A 103 15.36 -29.80 10.94
C GLY A 103 14.15 -29.77 10.00
N THR A 104 13.20 -30.68 10.23
CA THR A 104 11.97 -30.78 9.43
C THR A 104 10.74 -30.20 10.12
N SER A 105 10.84 -29.84 11.41
CA SER A 105 9.73 -29.30 12.17
C SER A 105 9.85 -27.77 12.28
N VAL A 106 8.88 -27.06 11.71
CA VAL A 106 8.79 -25.61 11.67
C VAL A 106 7.42 -25.18 12.20
N VAL A 107 7.39 -24.43 13.29
CA VAL A 107 6.16 -23.81 13.81
C VAL A 107 6.00 -22.42 13.19
N ALA A 108 4.78 -22.03 12.87
CA ALA A 108 4.46 -20.66 12.49
C ALA A 108 3.40 -20.04 13.39
N LEU A 109 3.61 -18.79 13.80
CA LEU A 109 2.62 -17.92 14.41
C LEU A 109 2.12 -16.95 13.35
N ALA A 110 0.88 -17.11 12.91
CA ALA A 110 0.20 -16.20 11.98
C ALA A 110 -0.54 -15.10 12.75
N MET A 111 -0.28 -13.84 12.44
CA MET A 111 -0.83 -12.69 13.16
C MET A 111 -1.49 -11.69 12.23
N HIS A 112 -2.74 -11.34 12.51
CA HIS A 112 -3.46 -10.21 11.89
C HIS A 112 -3.53 -8.98 12.80
N THR A 113 -3.21 -9.17 14.09
CA THR A 113 -3.19 -8.15 15.15
C THR A 113 -1.97 -8.37 16.04
N PRO A 114 -1.56 -7.40 16.88
CA PRO A 114 -0.54 -7.64 17.89
C PRO A 114 -0.85 -8.83 18.76
N PRO A 115 0.11 -9.75 19.03
CA PRO A 115 -0.16 -10.97 19.75
C PRO A 115 -0.39 -10.73 21.24
N SER A 116 -1.22 -11.56 21.87
CA SER A 116 -1.39 -11.61 23.31
C SER A 116 -0.29 -12.45 23.98
N SER A 117 -0.12 -12.29 25.30
CA SER A 117 0.79 -13.14 26.08
C SER A 117 0.38 -14.62 26.05
N LEU A 118 -0.93 -14.91 25.93
CA LEU A 118 -1.41 -16.27 25.80
C LEU A 118 -1.00 -16.92 24.46
N GLU A 119 -1.06 -16.16 23.37
CA GLU A 119 -0.64 -16.63 22.04
C GLU A 119 0.88 -16.87 22.01
N LEU A 120 1.68 -16.00 22.63
CA LEU A 120 3.12 -16.23 22.76
C LEU A 120 3.42 -17.46 23.63
N ALA A 121 2.73 -17.64 24.77
CA ALA A 121 2.89 -18.81 25.63
C ALA A 121 2.49 -20.11 24.90
N ARG A 122 1.39 -20.08 24.14
CA ARG A 122 0.97 -21.21 23.30
C ARG A 122 2.02 -21.53 22.24
N THR A 123 2.58 -20.52 21.61
CA THR A 123 3.65 -20.68 20.59
C THR A 123 4.89 -21.33 21.22
N LEU A 124 5.35 -20.87 22.38
CA LEU A 124 6.44 -21.47 23.13
C LEU A 124 6.19 -22.94 23.47
N ALA A 125 4.99 -23.23 24.00
CA ALA A 125 4.59 -24.60 24.34
C ALA A 125 4.61 -25.50 23.09
N THR A 126 4.05 -25.04 21.97
CA THR A 126 4.03 -25.79 20.73
C THR A 126 5.45 -26.05 20.19
N VAL A 127 6.32 -25.05 20.14
CA VAL A 127 7.71 -25.20 19.71
C VAL A 127 8.45 -26.23 20.57
N THR A 128 8.25 -26.17 21.90
CA THR A 128 8.89 -27.10 22.84
C THR A 128 8.36 -28.51 22.69
N THR A 129 7.03 -28.71 22.56
CA THR A 129 6.42 -30.04 22.48
C THR A 129 6.65 -30.73 21.15
N THR A 130 6.72 -29.99 20.04
CA THR A 130 7.02 -30.51 18.71
C THR A 130 8.51 -30.73 18.45
N GLY A 131 9.37 -30.17 19.31
CA GLY A 131 10.81 -30.15 19.07
C GLY A 131 11.19 -29.37 17.82
N ALA A 132 10.45 -28.29 17.51
CA ALA A 132 10.68 -27.52 16.29
C ALA A 132 12.06 -26.84 16.31
N THR A 133 12.74 -26.88 15.17
CA THR A 133 14.06 -26.27 14.99
C THR A 133 13.97 -24.84 14.46
N ALA A 134 12.80 -24.45 13.96
CA ALA A 134 12.54 -23.08 13.51
C ALA A 134 11.13 -22.62 13.88
N LEU A 135 11.01 -21.30 14.04
CA LEU A 135 9.76 -20.61 14.30
C LEU A 135 9.63 -19.43 13.33
N ILE A 136 8.54 -19.40 12.56
CA ILE A 136 8.17 -18.25 11.71
C ILE A 136 7.16 -17.39 12.48
N VAL A 137 7.43 -16.10 12.65
CA VAL A 137 6.49 -15.13 13.23
C VAL A 137 5.99 -14.25 12.10
N ALA A 138 4.80 -14.57 11.57
CA ALA A 138 4.27 -13.99 10.34
C ALA A 138 3.17 -12.95 10.62
N ALA A 139 3.39 -11.70 10.24
CA ALA A 139 2.36 -10.67 10.13
C ALA A 139 1.67 -10.78 8.77
N LEU A 140 0.38 -11.10 8.76
CA LEU A 140 -0.45 -11.18 7.56
C LEU A 140 -1.13 -9.82 7.33
N LEU A 141 -0.67 -9.07 6.33
CA LEU A 141 -1.00 -7.65 6.17
C LEU A 141 -1.60 -7.34 4.80
N SER A 142 -2.76 -6.68 4.80
CA SER A 142 -3.39 -6.17 3.57
C SER A 142 -3.00 -4.72 3.29
N ARG A 143 -2.95 -4.37 1.98
CA ARG A 143 -2.87 -2.97 1.52
C ARG A 143 -4.14 -2.18 1.80
N LEU A 144 -5.28 -2.85 2.01
CA LEU A 144 -6.52 -2.20 2.40
C LEU A 144 -6.49 -1.81 3.88
N ALA A 145 -6.83 -0.54 4.16
CA ALA A 145 -7.04 -0.11 5.53
C ALA A 145 -8.22 -0.86 6.19
N PRO A 146 -8.19 -1.04 7.52
CA PRO A 146 -9.32 -1.62 8.25
C PRO A 146 -10.61 -0.81 8.01
N THR A 147 -11.72 -1.48 7.71
CA THR A 147 -13.00 -0.85 7.38
C THR A 147 -13.90 -0.56 8.57
N SER A 148 -13.54 -1.00 9.78
CA SER A 148 -14.38 -0.85 10.98
C SER A 148 -13.86 0.22 11.94
N SER A 149 -14.79 0.90 12.60
CA SER A 149 -14.58 1.94 13.60
C SER A 149 -14.03 1.46 14.96
N SER A 150 -13.69 0.18 15.08
CA SER A 150 -13.07 -0.36 16.29
C SER A 150 -11.57 -0.08 16.31
N LEU A 151 -11.01 0.14 17.49
CA LEU A 151 -9.59 0.31 17.79
C LEU A 151 -8.74 -0.77 17.12
N GLN A 152 -8.31 -0.53 15.89
CA GLN A 152 -7.46 -1.47 15.16
C GLN A 152 -6.05 -0.90 15.02
N VAL A 153 -5.09 -1.71 15.39
CA VAL A 153 -3.67 -1.44 15.14
C VAL A 153 -3.44 -1.56 13.64
N GLY A 154 -2.89 -0.52 13.02
CA GLY A 154 -2.59 -0.50 11.58
C GLY A 154 -1.48 -1.49 11.19
N ALA A 155 -1.30 -1.69 9.88
CA ALA A 155 -0.33 -2.65 9.32
C ALA A 155 1.10 -2.44 9.87
N SER A 156 1.55 -1.18 10.00
CA SER A 156 2.85 -0.84 10.59
C SER A 156 2.98 -1.32 12.03
N GLY A 157 1.93 -1.16 12.84
CA GLY A 157 1.93 -1.59 14.24
C GLY A 157 1.93 -3.11 14.38
N VAL A 158 1.21 -3.83 13.50
CA VAL A 158 1.24 -5.30 13.47
C VAL A 158 2.63 -5.80 13.04
N ALA A 159 3.27 -5.17 12.04
CA ALA A 159 4.62 -5.52 11.61
C ALA A 159 5.65 -5.32 12.75
N ARG A 160 5.59 -4.18 13.46
CA ARG A 160 6.45 -3.93 14.64
C ARG A 160 6.19 -4.94 15.77
N SER A 161 4.93 -5.29 16.00
CA SER A 161 4.58 -6.29 17.01
C SER A 161 5.10 -7.68 16.66
N ALA A 162 5.08 -8.07 15.38
CA ALA A 162 5.64 -9.33 14.91
C ALA A 162 7.17 -9.37 15.11
N GLU A 163 7.87 -8.30 14.76
CA GLU A 163 9.31 -8.21 14.96
C GLU A 163 9.69 -8.23 16.46
N ALA A 164 8.91 -7.55 17.30
CA ALA A 164 9.11 -7.56 18.74
C ALA A 164 8.83 -8.94 19.35
N ALA A 165 7.73 -9.60 18.94
CA ALA A 165 7.41 -10.96 19.35
C ALA A 165 8.49 -11.96 18.93
N ALA A 166 9.01 -11.83 17.70
CA ALA A 166 10.11 -12.66 17.23
C ALA A 166 11.36 -12.52 18.10
N ARG A 167 11.73 -11.28 18.47
CA ARG A 167 12.86 -11.03 19.40
C ARG A 167 12.63 -11.60 20.79
N GLU A 168 11.41 -11.46 21.34
CA GLU A 168 11.04 -11.99 22.65
C GLU A 168 11.10 -13.52 22.65
N LEU A 169 10.52 -14.17 21.64
CA LEU A 169 10.55 -15.63 21.48
C LEU A 169 11.96 -16.15 21.24
N ALA A 170 12.79 -15.47 20.45
CA ALA A 170 14.18 -15.84 20.23
C ALA A 170 15.01 -15.81 21.53
N SER A 171 14.72 -14.86 22.43
CA SER A 171 15.42 -14.80 23.73
C SER A 171 15.08 -15.99 24.66
N GLN A 172 13.91 -16.62 24.46
CA GLN A 172 13.44 -17.77 25.26
C GLN A 172 13.73 -19.11 24.56
N LEU A 173 14.11 -19.08 23.29
CA LEU A 173 14.34 -20.26 22.43
C LEU A 173 15.73 -20.16 21.77
N PRO A 174 16.85 -20.22 22.52
CA PRO A 174 18.18 -19.97 22.00
C PRO A 174 18.63 -20.96 20.91
N ASP A 175 18.08 -22.17 20.91
CA ASP A 175 18.42 -23.23 19.94
C ASP A 175 17.45 -23.29 18.75
N VAL A 176 16.48 -22.38 18.68
CA VAL A 176 15.47 -22.32 17.63
C VAL A 176 15.70 -21.09 16.75
N LYS A 177 15.73 -21.29 15.43
CA LYS A 177 15.83 -20.19 14.47
C LYS A 177 14.50 -19.46 14.40
N VAL A 178 14.44 -18.22 14.86
CA VAL A 178 13.22 -17.38 14.76
C VAL A 178 13.32 -16.45 13.57
N ILE A 179 12.31 -16.52 12.69
CA ILE A 179 12.24 -15.78 11.42
C ILE A 179 11.02 -14.86 11.47
N PRO A 180 11.20 -13.53 11.65
CA PRO A 180 10.11 -12.59 11.46
C PRO A 180 9.78 -12.45 9.97
N LEU A 181 8.49 -12.40 9.65
CA LEU A 181 7.99 -12.38 8.28
C LEU A 181 6.80 -11.42 8.17
N VAL A 182 6.73 -10.67 7.08
CA VAL A 182 5.54 -9.93 6.64
C VAL A 182 5.07 -10.55 5.34
N VAL A 183 3.83 -11.01 5.32
CA VAL A 183 3.21 -11.65 4.15
C VAL A 183 2.05 -10.78 3.66
N PRO A 184 2.00 -10.45 2.36
CA PRO A 184 0.82 -9.80 1.79
C PRO A 184 -0.41 -10.69 2.01
N TRP A 185 -1.52 -10.07 2.44
CA TRP A 185 -2.73 -10.81 2.76
C TRP A 185 -3.95 -10.09 2.17
N PRO A 186 -4.53 -10.57 1.06
CA PRO A 186 -5.70 -9.97 0.45
C PRO A 186 -6.89 -10.00 1.41
N ARG A 187 -7.60 -8.88 1.50
CA ARG A 187 -8.74 -8.73 2.39
C ARG A 187 -10.03 -9.09 1.66
N ARG A 188 -10.33 -10.36 1.59
CA ARG A 188 -11.59 -10.86 1.01
C ARG A 188 -12.72 -10.75 2.02
N HIS A 189 -13.63 -9.80 1.82
CA HIS A 189 -14.79 -9.59 2.71
C HIS A 189 -15.86 -10.68 2.58
N ASP A 190 -15.82 -11.43 1.51
CA ASP A 190 -16.78 -12.47 1.11
C ASP A 190 -16.47 -13.85 1.65
N ILE A 191 -15.32 -14.04 2.31
CA ILE A 191 -14.88 -15.35 2.81
C ILE A 191 -15.16 -15.49 4.32
N PRO A 192 -15.80 -16.59 4.76
CA PRO A 192 -15.97 -16.92 6.18
C PRO A 192 -14.65 -16.98 6.95
N VAL A 193 -14.69 -16.70 8.26
CA VAL A 193 -13.50 -16.71 9.13
C VAL A 193 -12.75 -18.03 9.08
N LEU A 194 -13.46 -19.16 9.08
CA LEU A 194 -12.87 -20.51 9.02
C LEU A 194 -12.09 -20.76 7.71
N GLU A 195 -12.56 -20.22 6.61
CA GLU A 195 -11.86 -20.33 5.33
C GLU A 195 -10.60 -19.49 5.31
N ARG A 196 -10.60 -18.32 5.96
CA ARG A 196 -9.39 -17.48 6.12
C ARG A 196 -8.30 -18.16 6.93
N GLU A 197 -8.67 -18.87 8.00
CA GLU A 197 -7.72 -19.68 8.77
C GLU A 197 -7.09 -20.77 7.90
N THR A 198 -7.89 -21.42 7.06
CA THR A 198 -7.42 -22.43 6.10
C THR A 198 -6.49 -21.83 5.04
N GLU A 199 -6.80 -20.64 4.54
CA GLU A 199 -5.94 -19.94 3.56
C GLU A 199 -4.60 -19.53 4.21
N ALA A 200 -4.62 -19.04 5.45
CA ALA A 200 -3.41 -18.69 6.20
C ALA A 200 -2.54 -19.92 6.45
N ASP A 201 -3.16 -21.06 6.77
CA ASP A 201 -2.50 -22.33 6.94
C ASP A 201 -1.81 -22.80 5.64
N GLN A 202 -2.53 -22.76 4.52
CA GLN A 202 -1.96 -23.11 3.22
C GLN A 202 -0.80 -22.18 2.82
N LEU A 203 -0.97 -20.87 3.04
CA LEU A 203 0.04 -19.87 2.73
C LEU A 203 1.35 -20.12 3.50
N LEU A 204 1.26 -20.35 4.81
CA LEU A 204 2.44 -20.56 5.65
C LEU A 204 3.08 -21.93 5.43
N LYS A 205 2.33 -22.92 4.97
CA LYS A 205 2.90 -24.20 4.50
C LYS A 205 3.82 -24.01 3.29
N HIS A 206 3.53 -23.06 2.38
CA HIS A 206 4.46 -22.71 1.30
C HIS A 206 5.79 -22.14 1.82
N TYR A 207 5.77 -21.48 2.99
CA TYR A 207 6.99 -21.02 3.67
C TYR A 207 7.68 -22.13 4.50
N GLY A 208 7.21 -23.37 4.41
CA GLY A 208 7.82 -24.51 5.08
C GLY A 208 7.28 -24.80 6.49
N ALA A 209 6.22 -24.11 6.95
CA ALA A 209 5.61 -24.39 8.24
C ALA A 209 4.95 -25.79 8.26
N THR A 210 5.20 -26.55 9.32
CA THR A 210 4.60 -27.88 9.58
C THR A 210 3.47 -27.81 10.57
N GLU A 211 3.51 -26.83 11.47
CA GLU A 211 2.47 -26.57 12.49
C GLU A 211 2.19 -25.07 12.50
N ILE A 212 0.92 -24.66 12.48
CA ILE A 212 0.54 -23.25 12.39
C ILE A 212 -0.40 -22.89 13.54
N ILE A 213 -0.08 -21.80 14.22
CA ILE A 213 -0.89 -21.19 15.27
C ILE A 213 -1.44 -19.89 14.67
N VAL A 214 -2.75 -19.80 14.54
CA VAL A 214 -3.42 -18.57 14.11
C VAL A 214 -3.75 -17.77 15.36
N GLY A 215 -3.19 -16.56 15.43
CA GLY A 215 -3.42 -15.57 16.48
C GLY A 215 -4.23 -14.38 15.96
N GLY A 216 -4.82 -13.62 16.88
CA GLY A 216 -5.45 -12.35 16.53
C GLY A 216 -6.96 -12.39 16.34
N ASP A 217 -7.71 -12.92 17.32
CA ASP A 217 -9.14 -12.64 17.42
C ASP A 217 -9.35 -11.17 17.81
N GLN A 218 -9.77 -10.35 16.83
CA GLN A 218 -10.01 -8.91 16.98
C GLN A 218 -11.05 -8.59 18.06
N ASN A 219 -11.96 -9.52 18.38
CA ASN A 219 -12.98 -9.34 19.42
C ASN A 219 -12.39 -9.37 20.83
N GLN A 220 -11.22 -9.96 21.03
CA GLN A 220 -10.55 -9.99 22.32
C GLN A 220 -9.84 -8.68 22.67
N LEU A 221 -9.39 -7.90 21.70
CA LEU A 221 -8.66 -6.63 21.94
C LEU A 221 -9.58 -5.47 22.35
N SER A 222 -10.89 -5.57 22.12
CA SER A 222 -11.85 -4.51 22.43
C SER A 222 -12.23 -4.39 23.92
N ASN A 223 -11.93 -5.40 24.74
CA ASN A 223 -12.27 -5.41 26.17
C ASN A 223 -11.17 -4.78 27.02
N THR A 224 -11.52 -3.75 27.78
CA THR A 224 -10.62 -2.98 28.66
C THR A 224 -9.87 -3.79 29.74
N GLY A 225 -10.29 -5.04 30.00
CA GLY A 225 -9.62 -5.96 30.94
C GLY A 225 -8.39 -6.68 30.35
N ILE A 226 -8.24 -6.74 29.03
CA ILE A 226 -7.24 -7.57 28.34
C ILE A 226 -5.89 -6.84 28.16
N SER A 227 -5.83 -5.54 28.36
CA SER A 227 -4.57 -4.77 28.26
C SER A 227 -3.46 -5.32 29.18
N ALA A 228 -3.81 -5.92 30.31
CA ALA A 228 -2.87 -6.57 31.24
C ALA A 228 -2.26 -7.88 30.71
N LEU A 229 -2.91 -8.51 29.71
CA LEU A 229 -2.49 -9.78 29.11
C LEU A 229 -1.70 -9.56 27.80
N LEU A 230 -1.36 -8.32 27.47
CA LEU A 230 -0.57 -8.01 26.27
C LEU A 230 0.90 -7.83 26.60
N PRO A 231 1.80 -8.39 25.81
CA PRO A 231 3.22 -8.04 25.86
C PRO A 231 3.43 -6.53 25.74
N ALA A 232 4.54 -6.02 26.31
CA ALA A 232 4.80 -4.58 26.32
C ALA A 232 4.76 -3.94 24.93
N ALA A 233 5.31 -4.61 23.91
CA ALA A 233 5.29 -4.15 22.53
C ALA A 233 3.88 -4.09 21.94
N SER A 234 3.07 -5.12 22.13
CA SER A 234 1.66 -5.16 21.67
C SER A 234 0.82 -4.09 22.37
N ARG A 235 1.05 -3.86 23.67
CA ARG A 235 0.40 -2.80 24.45
C ARG A 235 0.75 -1.42 23.92
N LEU A 236 2.01 -1.17 23.62
CA LEU A 236 2.47 0.10 23.05
C LEU A 236 1.77 0.41 21.72
N GLU A 237 1.64 -0.57 20.83
CA GLU A 237 0.95 -0.37 19.55
C GLU A 237 -0.56 -0.14 19.74
N LEU A 238 -1.17 -0.80 20.72
CA LEU A 238 -2.56 -0.55 21.07
C LEU A 238 -2.76 0.84 21.68
N GLU A 239 -1.82 1.29 22.53
CA GLU A 239 -1.82 2.65 23.09
C GLU A 239 -1.63 3.71 22.03
N ARG A 240 -0.76 3.49 21.03
CA ARG A 240 -0.62 4.35 19.86
C ARG A 240 -1.92 4.43 19.06
N ALA A 241 -2.59 3.30 18.82
CA ALA A 241 -3.88 3.28 18.16
C ALA A 241 -4.99 3.97 18.98
N ARG A 242 -4.93 3.88 20.33
CA ARG A 242 -5.88 4.53 21.24
C ARG A 242 -5.60 6.01 21.47
N ALA A 243 -4.35 6.41 21.41
CA ALA A 243 -3.92 7.82 21.50
C ALA A 243 -4.35 8.62 20.25
N GLN A 244 -5.44 8.19 19.61
CA GLN A 244 -6.07 8.90 18.51
C GLN A 244 -6.33 10.33 18.97
N VAL A 245 -5.40 11.20 18.65
CA VAL A 245 -5.64 12.63 18.67
C VAL A 245 -6.84 12.87 17.77
N SER A 246 -7.91 13.44 18.30
CA SER A 246 -9.06 13.84 17.49
C SER A 246 -8.52 14.59 16.26
N PRO A 247 -8.62 14.04 15.05
CA PRO A 247 -7.95 14.65 13.91
C PRO A 247 -8.64 15.97 13.66
N GLN A 248 -7.88 17.04 13.63
CA GLN A 248 -8.35 18.25 12.98
C GLN A 248 -8.51 17.90 11.49
N PRO A 249 -9.72 17.99 10.94
CA PRO A 249 -9.92 17.69 9.54
C PRO A 249 -9.09 18.64 8.68
N VAL A 250 -8.43 18.10 7.64
CA VAL A 250 -7.57 18.89 6.75
C VAL A 250 -7.57 18.27 5.34
N SER A 251 -7.49 19.13 4.32
CA SER A 251 -7.22 18.71 2.96
C SER A 251 -5.74 18.93 2.64
N ILE A 252 -5.04 17.89 2.18
CA ILE A 252 -3.66 17.96 1.69
C ILE A 252 -3.71 17.77 0.18
N PHE A 253 -3.36 18.80 -0.58
CA PHE A 253 -3.54 18.83 -2.02
C PHE A 253 -2.21 18.91 -2.74
N PHE A 254 -1.85 17.86 -3.44
CA PHE A 254 -0.62 17.78 -4.23
C PHE A 254 -0.82 18.33 -5.64
N SER A 255 0.22 18.96 -6.19
CA SER A 255 0.33 19.33 -7.60
C SER A 255 1.74 19.02 -8.11
N GLY A 256 1.88 18.77 -9.41
CA GLY A 256 3.17 18.50 -10.07
C GLY A 256 3.00 17.67 -11.35
N LEU A 257 4.03 17.53 -12.14
CA LEU A 257 4.04 16.82 -13.42
C LEU A 257 3.71 15.32 -13.27
N SER A 258 3.32 14.66 -14.34
CA SER A 258 3.27 13.20 -14.38
C SER A 258 4.66 12.63 -14.07
N GLY A 259 4.77 11.56 -13.29
CA GLY A 259 6.09 11.01 -12.91
C GLY A 259 6.90 11.83 -11.89
N SER A 260 6.37 12.95 -11.37
CA SER A 260 7.08 13.78 -10.38
C SER A 260 7.22 13.12 -8.99
N GLY A 261 6.44 12.07 -8.68
CA GLY A 261 6.47 11.39 -7.37
C GLY A 261 5.28 11.68 -6.46
N LYS A 262 4.29 12.48 -6.89
CA LYS A 262 3.10 12.83 -6.08
C LYS A 262 2.40 11.65 -5.45
N SER A 263 1.98 10.67 -6.26
CA SER A 263 1.23 9.50 -5.78
C SER A 263 2.07 8.65 -4.81
N THR A 264 3.38 8.55 -5.02
CA THR A 264 4.28 7.83 -4.13
C THR A 264 4.36 8.51 -2.76
N ILE A 265 4.58 9.86 -2.75
CA ILE A 265 4.64 10.63 -1.51
C ILE A 265 3.27 10.66 -0.82
N ALA A 266 2.18 10.85 -1.57
CA ALA A 266 0.83 10.89 -1.02
C ALA A 266 0.42 9.56 -0.36
N ARG A 267 0.80 8.43 -0.96
CA ARG A 267 0.57 7.09 -0.39
C ARG A 267 1.39 6.88 0.89
N ALA A 268 2.68 7.19 0.86
CA ALA A 268 3.53 7.11 2.03
C ALA A 268 3.08 8.04 3.17
N LEU A 269 2.57 9.23 2.83
CA LEU A 269 1.98 10.16 3.79
C LEU A 269 0.72 9.56 4.43
N LYS A 270 -0.18 8.96 3.63
CA LYS A 270 -1.36 8.26 4.15
C LYS A 270 -0.96 7.20 5.17
N GLU A 271 -0.06 6.30 4.79
CA GLU A 271 0.43 5.22 5.65
C GLU A 271 1.04 5.77 6.94
N LYS A 272 1.82 6.85 6.86
CA LYS A 272 2.45 7.47 8.01
C LYS A 272 1.44 8.13 8.95
N LEU A 273 0.43 8.83 8.42
CA LEU A 273 -0.64 9.42 9.24
C LEU A 273 -1.49 8.34 9.91
N GLU A 274 -1.82 7.26 9.20
CA GLU A 274 -2.53 6.11 9.76
C GLU A 274 -1.69 5.41 10.85
N ASP A 275 -0.38 5.29 10.66
CA ASP A 275 0.55 4.76 11.67
C ASP A 275 0.64 5.66 12.91
N GLU A 276 0.53 6.97 12.74
CA GLU A 276 0.44 7.93 13.84
C GLU A 276 -0.96 7.98 14.50
N GLY A 277 -1.88 7.13 14.07
CA GLY A 277 -3.23 7.03 14.63
C GLY A 277 -4.20 8.10 14.14
N VAL A 278 -3.92 8.77 13.02
CA VAL A 278 -4.87 9.70 12.40
C VAL A 278 -5.97 8.87 11.73
N PRO A 279 -7.23 8.94 12.19
CA PRO A 279 -8.32 8.15 11.60
C PRO A 279 -8.83 8.77 10.31
N ASN A 280 -9.52 7.97 9.49
CA ASN A 280 -10.22 8.40 8.29
C ASN A 280 -9.33 9.17 7.29
N VAL A 281 -8.10 8.71 7.06
CA VAL A 281 -7.22 9.26 6.03
C VAL A 281 -7.59 8.67 4.67
N VAL A 282 -8.06 9.49 3.76
CA VAL A 282 -8.50 9.06 2.42
C VAL A 282 -7.56 9.62 1.36
N LEU A 283 -7.00 8.73 0.53
CA LEU A 283 -6.19 9.11 -0.63
C LEU A 283 -7.09 9.21 -1.88
N LEU A 284 -7.04 10.36 -2.53
CA LEU A 284 -7.70 10.66 -3.80
C LEU A 284 -6.63 10.76 -4.89
N ASP A 285 -6.23 9.60 -5.44
CA ASP A 285 -5.27 9.55 -6.54
C ASP A 285 -5.87 10.15 -7.82
N GLY A 286 -5.10 10.98 -8.51
CA GLY A 286 -5.59 11.75 -9.65
C GLY A 286 -6.07 10.89 -10.81
N ASP A 287 -5.40 9.77 -11.10
CA ASP A 287 -5.77 8.87 -12.21
C ASP A 287 -6.99 8.02 -11.83
N GLU A 288 -7.06 7.56 -10.58
CA GLU A 288 -8.22 6.83 -10.07
C GLU A 288 -9.46 7.71 -10.05
N MET A 289 -9.36 8.93 -9.53
CA MET A 289 -10.46 9.88 -9.49
C MET A 289 -10.95 10.24 -10.89
N ARG A 290 -10.04 10.38 -11.86
CA ARG A 290 -10.43 10.62 -13.24
C ARG A 290 -11.29 9.49 -13.81
N ARG A 291 -10.95 8.24 -13.51
CA ARG A 291 -11.74 7.07 -13.96
C ARG A 291 -13.08 6.93 -13.24
N ARG A 292 -13.18 7.39 -11.98
CA ARG A 292 -14.39 7.22 -11.17
C ARG A 292 -15.41 8.35 -11.35
N ILE A 293 -14.96 9.61 -11.33
CA ILE A 293 -15.85 10.77 -11.26
C ILE A 293 -15.72 11.75 -12.43
N SER A 294 -14.78 11.53 -13.35
CA SER A 294 -14.48 12.47 -14.44
C SER A 294 -14.27 11.77 -15.80
N GLN A 295 -14.95 10.65 -16.03
CA GLN A 295 -14.91 9.90 -17.29
C GLN A 295 -15.45 10.73 -18.48
N ASP A 296 -16.34 11.66 -18.18
CA ASP A 296 -16.98 12.58 -19.14
C ASP A 296 -16.05 13.73 -19.60
N LEU A 297 -14.89 13.92 -18.94
CA LEU A 297 -14.00 15.05 -19.19
C LEU A 297 -12.86 14.70 -20.16
N GLY A 298 -12.59 15.61 -21.08
CA GLY A 298 -11.41 15.57 -21.96
C GLY A 298 -10.10 15.99 -21.26
N PHE A 299 -9.08 16.29 -22.05
CA PHE A 299 -7.76 16.72 -21.56
C PHE A 299 -7.44 18.19 -21.85
N ASP A 300 -8.40 18.94 -22.40
CA ASP A 300 -8.31 20.38 -22.58
C ASP A 300 -8.25 21.12 -21.22
N ARG A 301 -7.91 22.41 -21.26
CA ARG A 301 -7.73 23.26 -20.06
C ARG A 301 -8.98 23.28 -19.17
N ALA A 302 -10.16 23.42 -19.77
CA ALA A 302 -11.42 23.51 -19.01
C ALA A 302 -11.75 22.19 -18.32
N SER A 303 -11.62 21.07 -19.02
CA SER A 303 -11.81 19.72 -18.52
C SER A 303 -10.81 19.38 -17.38
N ARG A 304 -9.55 19.80 -17.50
CA ARG A 304 -8.55 19.62 -16.43
C ARG A 304 -8.90 20.42 -15.18
N ASN A 305 -9.29 21.68 -15.34
CA ASN A 305 -9.73 22.51 -14.21
C ASN A 305 -10.96 21.88 -13.53
N LYS A 306 -11.95 21.44 -14.31
CA LYS A 306 -13.17 20.80 -13.79
C LYS A 306 -12.88 19.50 -13.04
N ASN A 307 -11.93 18.70 -13.53
CA ASN A 307 -11.49 17.49 -12.81
C ASN A 307 -10.88 17.83 -11.44
N VAL A 308 -10.06 18.88 -11.36
CA VAL A 308 -9.44 19.34 -10.11
C VAL A 308 -10.50 19.86 -9.13
N GLU A 309 -11.52 20.59 -9.61
CA GLU A 309 -12.67 21.03 -8.83
C GLU A 309 -13.46 19.84 -8.26
N ARG A 310 -13.81 18.82 -9.07
CA ARG A 310 -14.52 17.62 -8.60
C ARG A 310 -13.74 16.88 -7.51
N ILE A 311 -12.42 16.77 -7.65
CA ILE A 311 -11.57 16.17 -6.63
C ILE A 311 -11.60 16.99 -5.34
N ALA A 312 -11.61 18.33 -5.44
CA ALA A 312 -11.71 19.21 -4.27
C ALA A 312 -13.09 19.11 -3.57
N GLU A 313 -14.19 18.93 -4.34
CA GLU A 313 -15.53 18.68 -3.79
C GLU A 313 -15.57 17.38 -2.97
N VAL A 314 -14.96 16.28 -3.50
CA VAL A 314 -14.85 15.02 -2.75
C VAL A 314 -13.98 15.19 -1.50
N ALA A 315 -12.84 15.88 -1.62
CA ALA A 315 -11.97 16.16 -0.48
C ALA A 315 -12.69 16.96 0.61
N ALA A 316 -13.45 17.99 0.23
CA ALA A 316 -14.27 18.78 1.16
C ALA A 316 -15.31 17.92 1.88
N GLY A 317 -15.97 16.97 1.20
CA GLY A 317 -16.92 16.03 1.81
C GLY A 317 -16.28 15.13 2.86
N ILE A 318 -15.08 14.59 2.57
CA ILE A 318 -14.32 13.78 3.52
C ILE A 318 -13.96 14.59 4.77
N VAL A 319 -13.47 15.79 4.57
CA VAL A 319 -13.03 16.69 5.65
C VAL A 319 -14.22 17.16 6.48
N ALA A 320 -15.36 17.48 5.84
CA ALA A 320 -16.60 17.82 6.54
C ALA A 320 -17.12 16.68 7.42
N SER A 321 -16.77 15.42 7.08
CA SER A 321 -17.07 14.23 7.89
C SER A 321 -16.01 13.95 8.97
N GLY A 322 -15.08 14.88 9.21
CA GLY A 322 -14.02 14.73 10.22
C GLY A 322 -12.79 13.95 9.78
N GLY A 323 -12.65 13.64 8.48
CA GLY A 323 -11.50 12.92 7.93
C GLY A 323 -10.36 13.82 7.47
N VAL A 324 -9.28 13.20 7.02
CA VAL A 324 -8.15 13.83 6.33
C VAL A 324 -8.17 13.39 4.87
N ALA A 325 -8.26 14.33 3.93
CA ALA A 325 -8.22 14.06 2.51
C ALA A 325 -6.83 14.36 1.94
N ILE A 326 -6.23 13.40 1.24
CA ILE A 326 -4.98 13.56 0.51
C ILE A 326 -5.29 13.45 -0.98
N ALA A 327 -5.27 14.56 -1.71
CA ALA A 327 -5.56 14.61 -3.13
C ALA A 327 -4.27 14.77 -3.94
N ALA A 328 -4.06 13.93 -4.97
CA ALA A 328 -2.82 13.90 -5.75
C ALA A 328 -3.03 14.07 -7.28
N PRO A 329 -3.81 15.04 -7.76
CA PRO A 329 -3.90 15.35 -9.19
C PRO A 329 -2.65 16.05 -9.73
N ILE A 330 -2.53 16.13 -11.06
CA ILE A 330 -1.51 16.99 -11.71
C ILE A 330 -1.78 18.47 -11.40
N ALA A 331 -3.03 18.92 -11.49
CA ALA A 331 -3.48 20.29 -11.26
C ALA A 331 -2.59 21.36 -11.95
N PRO A 332 -2.50 21.34 -13.31
CA PRO A 332 -1.46 22.06 -14.03
C PRO A 332 -1.66 23.57 -14.06
N PHE A 333 -2.88 24.07 -13.89
CA PHE A 333 -3.23 25.49 -14.07
C PHE A 333 -3.51 26.19 -12.74
N ALA A 334 -2.99 27.39 -12.57
CA ALA A 334 -3.16 28.20 -11.36
C ALA A 334 -4.64 28.45 -11.03
N GLU A 335 -5.46 28.76 -12.05
CA GLU A 335 -6.91 28.94 -11.89
C GLU A 335 -7.60 27.72 -11.27
N GLY A 336 -7.33 26.50 -11.79
CA GLY A 336 -7.88 25.26 -11.27
C GLY A 336 -7.46 25.00 -9.82
N ARG A 337 -6.20 25.28 -9.46
CA ARG A 337 -5.70 25.15 -8.09
C ARG A 337 -6.36 26.15 -7.14
N GLN A 338 -6.54 27.42 -7.58
CA GLN A 338 -7.22 28.44 -6.77
C GLN A 338 -8.67 28.06 -6.49
N ARG A 339 -9.41 27.58 -7.49
CA ARG A 339 -10.78 27.09 -7.32
C ARG A 339 -10.84 25.89 -6.37
N ALA A 340 -9.93 24.91 -6.55
CA ALA A 340 -9.84 23.76 -5.67
C ALA A 340 -9.54 24.16 -4.22
N ARG A 341 -8.61 25.11 -4.02
CA ARG A 341 -8.32 25.67 -2.70
C ARG A 341 -9.55 26.33 -2.09
N ALA A 342 -10.29 27.14 -2.87
CA ALA A 342 -11.51 27.78 -2.39
C ALA A 342 -12.59 26.76 -1.99
N ILE A 343 -12.81 25.71 -2.79
CA ILE A 343 -13.77 24.64 -2.49
C ILE A 343 -13.37 23.88 -1.22
N ALA A 344 -12.14 23.41 -1.15
CA ALA A 344 -11.68 22.57 -0.04
C ALA A 344 -11.57 23.36 1.30
N SER A 345 -11.24 24.66 1.24
CA SER A 345 -11.08 25.49 2.45
C SER A 345 -12.39 25.86 3.12
N VAL A 346 -13.54 25.62 2.49
CA VAL A 346 -14.86 25.84 3.13
C VAL A 346 -15.05 24.91 4.34
N ALA A 347 -14.57 23.68 4.26
CA ALA A 347 -14.78 22.66 5.29
C ALA A 347 -13.66 22.66 6.34
N ALA A 348 -12.40 22.93 5.94
CA ALA A 348 -11.24 22.93 6.84
C ALA A 348 -10.00 23.53 6.15
N PRO A 349 -8.88 23.73 6.89
CA PRO A 349 -7.61 24.17 6.31
C PRO A 349 -7.13 23.30 5.17
N VAL A 350 -6.48 23.93 4.19
CA VAL A 350 -5.86 23.24 3.04
C VAL A 350 -4.35 23.41 3.12
N ILE A 351 -3.61 22.31 2.98
CA ILE A 351 -2.16 22.30 2.78
C ILE A 351 -1.91 22.02 1.31
N PHE A 352 -1.25 22.94 0.62
CA PHE A 352 -0.92 22.78 -0.79
C PHE A 352 0.55 22.36 -0.95
N VAL A 353 0.76 21.18 -1.54
CA VAL A 353 2.10 20.59 -1.74
C VAL A 353 2.45 20.62 -3.22
N TYR A 354 3.51 21.33 -3.58
CA TYR A 354 4.06 21.32 -4.92
C TYR A 354 5.23 20.35 -5.02
N VAL A 355 5.07 19.30 -5.84
CA VAL A 355 6.16 18.38 -6.17
C VAL A 355 6.86 18.90 -7.42
N SER A 356 7.98 19.61 -7.20
CA SER A 356 8.70 20.42 -8.18
C SER A 356 9.76 19.65 -8.97
N THR A 357 9.70 18.32 -8.98
CA THR A 357 10.63 17.48 -9.75
C THR A 357 10.77 17.98 -11.19
N PRO A 358 12.00 18.23 -11.69
CA PRO A 358 12.24 18.74 -13.04
C PRO A 358 11.63 17.87 -14.13
N LEU A 359 11.21 18.50 -15.24
CA LEU A 359 10.57 17.82 -16.37
C LEU A 359 11.45 16.70 -16.93
N GLU A 360 12.74 16.96 -17.07
CA GLU A 360 13.72 16.01 -17.61
C GLU A 360 13.80 14.75 -16.76
N VAL A 361 13.69 14.89 -15.43
CA VAL A 361 13.67 13.76 -14.50
C VAL A 361 12.34 13.01 -14.60
N CYS A 362 11.21 13.73 -14.71
CA CYS A 362 9.91 13.10 -14.91
C CYS A 362 9.86 12.31 -16.23
N GLU A 363 10.41 12.89 -17.30
CA GLU A 363 10.51 12.28 -18.63
C GLU A 363 11.45 11.06 -18.62
N SER A 364 12.60 11.14 -17.96
CA SER A 364 13.52 9.99 -17.84
C SER A 364 12.90 8.81 -17.05
N ARG A 365 12.06 9.10 -16.09
CA ARG A 365 11.31 8.06 -15.35
C ARG A 365 10.25 7.39 -16.19
N ASP A 366 9.53 8.14 -16.99
CA ASP A 366 8.39 7.79 -17.88
C ASP A 366 7.69 6.45 -17.60
N ARG A 367 7.31 6.22 -16.34
CA ARG A 367 6.79 4.93 -15.84
C ARG A 367 5.61 4.38 -16.66
N LYS A 368 4.85 5.28 -17.29
CA LYS A 368 3.63 4.97 -18.05
C LYS A 368 3.86 4.99 -19.57
N GLY A 369 5.05 5.29 -20.03
CA GLY A 369 5.36 5.49 -21.44
C GLY A 369 4.63 6.68 -22.10
N LEU A 370 4.06 7.58 -21.26
CA LEU A 370 3.25 8.69 -21.76
C LEU A 370 4.10 9.84 -22.33
N TYR A 371 5.30 10.06 -21.79
CA TYR A 371 6.23 11.06 -22.33
C TYR A 371 6.73 10.66 -23.71
N ALA A 372 7.13 9.41 -23.89
CA ALA A 372 7.53 8.88 -25.19
C ALA A 372 6.39 9.04 -26.23
N LYS A 373 5.16 8.69 -25.89
CA LYS A 373 3.98 8.85 -26.74
C LYS A 373 3.68 10.33 -27.05
N ALA A 374 3.82 11.21 -26.06
CA ALA A 374 3.60 12.65 -26.25
C ALA A 374 4.68 13.25 -27.19
N ARG A 375 5.94 12.85 -27.07
CA ARG A 375 7.02 13.25 -27.99
C ARG A 375 6.79 12.71 -29.39
N ALA A 376 6.24 11.51 -29.54
CA ALA A 376 5.84 10.94 -30.84
C ALA A 376 4.59 11.60 -31.44
N GLY A 377 3.90 12.50 -30.69
CA GLY A 377 2.67 13.17 -31.14
C GLY A 377 1.40 12.29 -31.03
N GLU A 378 1.50 11.11 -30.43
CA GLU A 378 0.38 10.19 -30.23
C GLU A 378 -0.58 10.68 -29.12
N VAL A 379 -0.04 11.37 -28.11
CA VAL A 379 -0.83 11.98 -27.03
C VAL A 379 -0.84 13.50 -27.21
N LYS A 380 -2.02 14.03 -27.47
CA LYS A 380 -2.23 15.49 -27.59
C LYS A 380 -2.40 16.11 -26.20
N GLU A 381 -2.04 17.41 -26.08
CA GLU A 381 -2.24 18.19 -24.84
C GLU A 381 -1.62 17.57 -23.57
N PHE A 382 -0.44 16.95 -23.70
CA PHE A 382 0.26 16.35 -22.56
C PHE A 382 0.99 17.42 -21.75
N THR A 383 0.68 17.49 -20.45
CA THR A 383 1.24 18.48 -19.53
C THR A 383 2.76 18.39 -19.43
N GLY A 384 3.44 19.50 -19.68
CA GLY A 384 4.90 19.61 -19.70
C GLY A 384 5.53 19.40 -21.07
N ILE A 385 4.80 18.87 -22.07
CA ILE A 385 5.29 18.68 -23.45
C ILE A 385 4.51 19.58 -24.42
N SER A 386 3.25 19.28 -24.67
CA SER A 386 2.38 20.02 -25.61
C SER A 386 1.32 20.88 -24.92
N SER A 387 1.22 20.81 -23.60
CA SER A 387 0.36 21.64 -22.74
C SER A 387 1.19 22.19 -21.58
N PRO A 388 1.01 23.46 -21.19
CA PRO A 388 1.82 24.07 -20.14
C PRO A 388 1.51 23.52 -18.76
N TYR A 389 2.50 23.58 -17.86
CA TYR A 389 2.34 23.46 -16.43
C TYR A 389 2.71 24.81 -15.78
N GLU A 390 1.74 25.43 -15.12
CA GLU A 390 1.93 26.69 -14.40
C GLU A 390 2.41 26.34 -12.99
N ALA A 391 3.71 26.49 -12.71
CA ALA A 391 4.29 26.17 -11.40
C ALA A 391 3.64 26.99 -10.27
N PRO A 392 3.21 26.38 -9.17
CA PRO A 392 2.67 27.11 -8.01
C PRO A 392 3.72 28.01 -7.39
N THR A 393 3.33 29.25 -7.05
CA THR A 393 4.14 30.20 -6.29
C THR A 393 3.65 30.37 -4.86
N ASP A 394 2.52 29.76 -4.53
CA ASP A 394 1.78 29.88 -3.27
C ASP A 394 1.61 28.52 -2.55
N ALA A 395 2.48 27.56 -2.85
CA ALA A 395 2.49 26.26 -2.18
C ALA A 395 2.99 26.39 -0.74
N ASP A 396 2.34 25.67 0.18
CA ASP A 396 2.73 25.61 1.60
C ASP A 396 3.98 24.75 1.79
N VAL A 397 4.15 23.71 0.95
CA VAL A 397 5.33 22.84 0.92
C VAL A 397 5.79 22.65 -0.52
N VAL A 398 7.09 22.76 -0.75
CA VAL A 398 7.72 22.51 -2.07
C VAL A 398 8.73 21.39 -1.94
N ILE A 399 8.59 20.34 -2.77
CA ILE A 399 9.40 19.12 -2.70
C ILE A 399 9.97 18.82 -4.08
N ASP A 400 11.28 18.78 -4.19
CA ASP A 400 11.95 18.19 -5.36
C ASP A 400 12.26 16.72 -5.09
N ALA A 401 11.42 15.82 -5.60
CA ALA A 401 11.59 14.37 -5.43
C ALA A 401 12.66 13.77 -6.37
N SER A 402 13.52 14.58 -6.99
CA SER A 402 14.75 14.11 -7.63
C SER A 402 15.91 14.03 -6.65
N VAL A 403 15.86 14.82 -5.57
CA VAL A 403 16.94 14.95 -4.58
C VAL A 403 16.50 14.63 -3.15
N VAL A 404 15.19 14.66 -2.87
CA VAL A 404 14.62 14.36 -1.55
C VAL A 404 14.05 12.95 -1.53
N SER A 405 14.37 12.15 -0.50
CA SER A 405 13.77 10.83 -0.32
C SER A 405 12.27 10.93 0.01
N VAL A 406 11.55 9.83 -0.19
CA VAL A 406 10.10 9.77 0.11
C VAL A 406 9.85 10.04 1.59
N GLU A 407 10.68 9.51 2.49
CA GLU A 407 10.57 9.66 3.94
C GLU A 407 10.74 11.13 4.35
N LEU A 408 11.76 11.81 3.81
CA LEU A 408 11.98 13.25 4.08
C LEU A 408 10.87 14.12 3.49
N ALA A 409 10.38 13.77 2.31
CA ALA A 409 9.24 14.46 1.70
C ALA A 409 7.97 14.34 2.55
N VAL A 410 7.69 13.14 3.07
CA VAL A 410 6.56 12.88 3.99
C VAL A 410 6.73 13.68 5.28
N GLU A 411 7.94 13.70 5.87
CA GLU A 411 8.18 14.45 7.10
C GLU A 411 7.96 15.96 6.93
N GLN A 412 8.37 16.55 5.79
CA GLN A 412 8.10 17.95 5.49
C GLN A 412 6.60 18.26 5.47
N VAL A 413 5.78 17.39 4.87
CA VAL A 413 4.32 17.58 4.84
C VAL A 413 3.73 17.39 6.23
N ILE A 414 4.21 16.43 7.01
CA ILE A 414 3.75 16.20 8.40
C ILE A 414 4.09 17.38 9.31
N GLN A 415 5.23 18.00 9.15
CA GLN A 415 5.59 19.21 9.92
C GLN A 415 4.60 20.34 9.64
N GLU A 416 4.25 20.60 8.39
CA GLU A 416 3.23 21.60 8.06
C GLU A 416 1.84 21.19 8.59
N PHE A 417 1.47 19.90 8.47
CA PHE A 417 0.23 19.36 9.03
C PHE A 417 0.14 19.60 10.55
N ARG A 418 1.20 19.29 11.30
CA ARG A 418 1.27 19.49 12.75
C ARG A 418 1.29 21.00 13.10
N GLY A 419 2.00 21.82 12.33
CA GLY A 419 2.08 23.26 12.52
C GLY A 419 0.71 23.96 12.36
N ARG A 420 -0.13 23.50 11.46
CA ARG A 420 -1.51 24.01 11.32
C ARG A 420 -2.43 23.59 12.46
N ARG A 421 -2.24 22.39 12.99
CA ARG A 421 -2.97 21.92 14.18
C ARG A 421 -2.70 22.75 15.43
N SER A 422 -1.53 23.32 15.56
CA SER A 422 -1.13 24.13 16.73
C SER A 422 -1.65 25.57 16.66
N ARG A 423 -2.17 26.01 15.50
CA ARG A 423 -2.64 27.40 15.28
C ARG A 423 -4.17 27.54 15.32
N LEU A 424 -4.90 26.44 15.47
CA LEU A 424 -6.35 26.36 15.64
C LEU A 424 -6.72 26.05 17.09
#